data_0cdcfaa38930e62adf034210d3eca62a
#
_entry.id   0cdcfaa38930e62adf034210d3eca62a
#
_cell.length_a   1.000
_cell.length_b   1.000
_cell.length_c   1.000
_cell.angle_alpha   90.00
_cell.angle_beta   90.00
_cell.angle_gamma   90.00
#
_symmetry.space_group_name_H-M   'P 1'
#
loop_
_entity.id
_entity.type
_entity.pdbx_description
1 polymer ?
#
loop_
_entity_poly.entity_id
_entity_poly.type
_entity_poly.pdbx_seq_one_letter_code
_entity_poly.pdbx_strand_id
1 'polypeptide(L)' 'MRYLINTTEVYRVETMEEVEALQEAVKSDGRYEVGSFSYKAKNKKQKGEIIEEWYQVSVKKVFNDEKDPFTTVNVDYEVG' A
#
# COMPACT_ATOMS: atom_id res chain seq x y z
N MET A 1 -2.42 21.09 14.43
CA MET A 1 -2.14 20.49 13.12
C MET A 1 -1.78 19.03 13.29
N ARG A 2 -2.28 18.18 12.41
CA ARG A 2 -1.98 16.76 12.45
C ARG A 2 -1.12 16.38 11.26
N TYR A 3 -0.16 15.50 11.50
CA TYR A 3 0.68 14.98 10.42
C TYR A 3 0.43 13.50 10.25
N LEU A 4 0.27 13.09 9.03
CA LEU A 4 0.15 11.67 8.70
C LEU A 4 1.55 11.07 8.71
N ILE A 5 1.81 10.20 9.68
CA ILE A 5 3.12 9.57 9.83
C ILE A 5 3.23 8.35 8.91
N ASN A 6 2.22 7.52 8.95
CA ASN A 6 2.19 6.35 8.08
C ASN A 6 0.75 5.95 7.81
N THR A 7 0.59 5.12 6.80
CA THR A 7 -0.71 4.55 6.48
C THR A 7 -0.50 3.13 5.96
N THR A 8 -1.48 2.28 6.19
CA THR A 8 -1.49 0.95 5.61
C THR A 8 -2.66 0.86 4.66
N GLU A 9 -2.38 0.46 3.44
CA GLU A 9 -3.39 0.34 2.41
C GLU A 9 -3.47 -1.11 1.97
N VAL A 10 -4.67 -1.57 1.74
CA VAL A 10 -4.91 -2.93 1.29
C VAL A 10 -5.63 -2.86 -0.05
N TYR A 11 -5.06 -3.51 -1.05
CA TYR A 11 -5.60 -3.49 -2.40
C TYR A 11 -5.93 -4.89 -2.86
N ARG A 12 -6.91 -4.97 -3.72
CA ARG A 12 -7.20 -6.17 -4.48
C ARG A 12 -6.69 -5.96 -5.90
N VAL A 13 -5.86 -6.89 -6.38
CA VAL A 13 -5.45 -6.90 -7.77
C VAL A 13 -5.68 -8.31 -8.32
N GLU A 14 -5.81 -8.41 -9.63
CA GLU A 14 -6.24 -9.67 -10.23
C GLU A 14 -5.09 -10.55 -10.69
N THR A 15 -3.93 -9.95 -10.98
CA THR A 15 -2.80 -10.69 -11.53
C THR A 15 -1.52 -10.38 -10.76
N MET A 16 -0.54 -11.29 -10.89
CA MET A 16 0.78 -11.06 -10.31
C MET A 16 1.47 -9.88 -10.98
N GLU A 17 1.21 -9.63 -12.23
CA GLU A 17 1.76 -8.48 -12.94
C GLU A 17 1.29 -7.17 -12.31
N GLU A 18 0.04 -7.14 -11.87
CA GLU A 18 -0.49 -5.98 -11.17
C GLU A 18 0.15 -5.81 -9.79
N VAL A 19 0.45 -6.92 -9.11
CA VAL A 19 1.17 -6.87 -7.83
C VAL A 19 2.54 -6.23 -8.03
N GLU A 20 3.26 -6.66 -9.05
CA GLU A 20 4.58 -6.12 -9.36
C GLU A 20 4.51 -4.67 -9.79
N ALA A 21 3.51 -4.31 -10.57
CA ALA A 21 3.31 -2.92 -10.99
C ALA A 21 3.02 -2.02 -9.79
N LEU A 22 2.21 -2.49 -8.86
CA LEU A 22 1.90 -1.74 -7.65
C LEU A 22 3.16 -1.56 -6.79
N GLN A 23 3.95 -2.61 -6.65
CA GLN A 23 5.19 -2.54 -5.91
C GLN A 23 6.15 -1.51 -6.51
N GLU A 24 6.28 -1.53 -7.82
CA GLU A 24 7.13 -0.59 -8.52
C GLU A 24 6.63 0.84 -8.37
N ALA A 25 5.32 1.04 -8.48
CA ALA A 25 4.73 2.35 -8.32
C ALA A 25 4.98 2.93 -6.93
N VAL A 26 4.82 2.13 -5.88
CA VAL A 26 5.03 2.63 -4.53
C VAL A 26 6.50 2.87 -4.22
N LYS A 27 7.40 2.08 -4.79
CA LYS A 27 8.83 2.28 -4.61
C LYS A 27 9.34 3.51 -5.34
N SER A 28 8.70 3.86 -6.43
CA SER A 28 9.11 5.00 -7.26
C SER A 28 8.60 6.33 -6.73
N ASP A 29 7.66 6.32 -5.83
CA ASP A 29 7.08 7.55 -5.29
C ASP A 29 8.02 8.14 -4.25
N GLY A 30 8.46 9.38 -4.50
CA GLY A 30 9.38 10.06 -3.62
C GLY A 30 8.75 10.73 -2.41
N ARG A 31 7.43 10.65 -2.27
CA ARG A 31 6.71 11.32 -1.18
C ARG A 31 6.69 10.50 0.12
N TYR A 32 7.03 9.24 0.05
CA TYR A 32 7.03 8.36 1.20
C TYR A 32 8.00 7.21 1.00
N GLU A 33 8.26 6.49 2.07
CA GLU A 33 9.06 5.27 2.02
C GLU A 33 8.13 4.08 2.24
N VAL A 34 8.48 2.96 1.64
CA VAL A 34 7.72 1.73 1.84
C VAL A 34 8.24 1.05 3.10
N GLY A 35 7.41 1.02 4.14
CA GLY A 35 7.76 0.37 5.39
C GLY A 35 7.61 -1.15 5.29
N SER A 36 6.61 -1.60 4.56
CA SER A 36 6.43 -3.02 4.29
C SER A 36 5.57 -3.20 3.05
N PHE A 37 5.78 -4.29 2.36
CA PHE A 37 4.98 -4.67 1.20
C PHE A 37 4.82 -6.17 1.24
N SER A 38 3.58 -6.63 1.25
CA SER A 38 3.29 -8.06 1.26
C SER A 38 2.07 -8.32 0.41
N TYR A 39 1.94 -9.55 -0.03
CA TYR A 39 0.77 -9.96 -0.77
C TYR A 39 0.50 -11.42 -0.49
N LYS A 40 -0.73 -11.83 -0.75
CA LYS A 40 -1.10 -13.23 -0.68
C LYS A 40 -2.17 -13.55 -1.69
N ALA A 41 -2.13 -14.77 -2.19
CA ALA A 41 -3.14 -15.25 -3.10
C ALA A 41 -4.42 -15.56 -2.34
N LYS A 42 -5.52 -15.14 -2.91
CA LYS A 42 -6.86 -15.39 -2.39
C LYS A 42 -7.69 -16.07 -3.45
N ASN A 43 -8.66 -16.84 -3.03
CA ASN A 43 -9.58 -17.44 -3.98
C ASN A 43 -10.94 -17.61 -3.35
N LYS A 44 -11.92 -17.72 -4.21
CA LYS A 44 -13.29 -18.04 -3.83
C LYS A 44 -13.65 -19.37 -4.45
N LYS A 45 -14.13 -20.29 -3.64
CA LYS A 45 -14.52 -21.63 -4.09
C LYS A 45 -16.02 -21.77 -4.01
N GLN A 46 -16.56 -22.54 -4.96
CA GLN A 46 -17.95 -22.91 -4.95
C GLN A 46 -18.04 -24.36 -5.39
N LYS A 47 -18.65 -25.21 -4.56
CA LYS A 47 -18.78 -26.65 -4.82
C LYS A 47 -17.44 -27.34 -5.10
N GLY A 48 -16.40 -26.88 -4.39
CA GLY A 48 -15.07 -27.47 -4.55
C GLY A 48 -14.26 -26.92 -5.71
N GLU A 49 -14.82 -26.03 -6.51
CA GLU A 49 -14.12 -25.43 -7.64
C GLU A 49 -13.76 -23.98 -7.34
N ILE A 50 -12.58 -23.58 -7.80
CA ILE A 50 -12.15 -22.20 -7.67
C ILE A 50 -12.82 -21.39 -8.77
N ILE A 51 -13.66 -20.42 -8.39
CA ILE A 51 -14.39 -19.59 -9.33
C ILE A 51 -13.82 -18.18 -9.46
N GLU A 52 -13.01 -17.76 -8.51
CA GLU A 52 -12.31 -16.48 -8.56
C GLU A 52 -10.97 -16.63 -7.89
N GLU A 53 -9.97 -15.98 -8.46
CA GLU A 53 -8.65 -15.86 -7.85
C GLU A 53 -8.20 -14.42 -7.97
N TRP A 54 -7.55 -13.95 -6.92
CA TRP A 54 -7.00 -12.58 -6.91
C TRP A 54 -5.86 -12.52 -5.91
N TYR A 55 -5.23 -11.35 -5.83
CA TYR A 55 -4.19 -11.10 -4.84
C TYR A 55 -4.62 -9.96 -3.94
N GLN A 56 -4.38 -10.13 -2.67
CA GLN A 56 -4.57 -9.07 -1.69
C GLN A 56 -3.20 -8.53 -1.32
N VAL A 57 -2.99 -7.25 -1.59
CA VAL A 57 -1.71 -6.58 -1.39
C VAL A 57 -1.86 -5.63 -0.22
N SER A 58 -0.91 -5.70 0.71
CA SER A 58 -0.86 -4.78 1.84
C SER A 58 0.43 -3.98 1.74
N VAL A 59 0.33 -2.67 1.78
CA VAL A 59 1.49 -1.80 1.71
C VAL A 59 1.42 -0.77 2.84
N LYS A 60 2.53 -0.64 3.55
CA LYS A 60 2.68 0.38 4.58
C LYS A 60 3.55 1.49 4.00
N LYS A 61 2.99 2.69 3.95
CA LYS A 61 3.68 3.89 3.48
C LYS A 61 4.07 4.73 4.68
N VAL A 62 5.34 5.05 4.78
CA VAL A 62 5.85 5.88 5.87
C VAL A 62 6.18 7.25 5.30
N PHE A 63 5.45 8.27 5.74
CA PHE A 63 5.64 9.62 5.24
C PHE A 63 6.67 10.37 6.06
N ASN A 64 6.60 10.21 7.39
CA ASN A 64 7.55 10.82 8.28
C ASN A 64 7.35 10.21 9.66
N ASP A 65 8.28 9.40 10.10
CA ASP A 65 8.18 8.77 11.41
C ASP A 65 8.69 9.69 12.53
N GLU A 66 9.25 10.83 12.17
CA GLU A 66 9.56 11.90 13.09
C GLU A 66 8.66 13.07 12.74
N LYS A 67 8.18 13.77 13.70
CA LYS A 67 7.30 14.91 13.44
C LYS A 67 8.07 16.17 13.03
N ASP A 68 9.06 16.00 12.20
CA ASP A 68 9.91 17.11 11.78
C ASP A 68 9.22 17.88 10.65
N PRO A 69 8.86 19.13 10.88
CA PRO A 69 8.09 19.89 9.92
C PRO A 69 8.85 20.33 8.68
N PHE A 70 10.16 20.17 8.63
CA PHE A 70 10.88 20.58 7.43
C PHE A 70 10.59 19.66 6.25
N THR A 71 10.03 18.53 6.49
CA THR A 71 9.67 17.60 5.45
C THR A 71 8.39 18.08 4.78
N THR A 72 8.53 18.71 3.65
CA THR A 72 7.41 19.35 2.97
C THR A 72 6.30 18.38 2.56
N VAL A 73 6.65 17.15 2.39
CA VAL A 73 5.70 16.09 2.06
C VAL A 73 4.55 16.03 3.05
N ASN A 74 4.83 16.33 4.30
CA ASN A 74 3.84 16.25 5.36
C ASN A 74 2.66 17.19 5.17
N VAL A 75 2.87 18.27 4.45
CA VAL A 75 1.81 19.23 4.21
C VAL A 75 0.68 18.62 3.41
N ASP A 76 1.02 17.75 2.48
CA ASP A 76 0.04 17.11 1.61
C ASP A 76 -0.78 16.05 2.33
N TYR A 77 -0.34 15.63 3.50
CA TYR A 77 -0.95 14.52 4.22
C TYR A 77 -1.43 14.94 5.60
N GLU A 78 -1.79 16.17 5.72
CA GLU A 78 -2.40 16.66 6.96
C GLU A 78 -3.80 16.06 7.07
N VAL A 79 -4.09 15.49 8.24
CA VAL A 79 -5.39 14.88 8.50
C VAL A 79 -6.08 15.73 9.55
N GLY A 80 -7.09 16.42 9.10
CA GLY A 80 -7.83 17.37 9.94
C GLY A 80 -8.94 16.78 10.77
#